data_0db10e67499e5669d357b59254a07820
#
_entry.id   0db10e67499e5669d357b59254a07820
#
_cell.length_a   1.000
_cell.length_b   1.000
_cell.length_c   1.000
_cell.angle_alpha   90.00
_cell.angle_beta   90.00
_cell.angle_gamma   90.00
#
_symmetry.space_group_name_H-M   'P 1'
#
loop_
_entity.id
_entity.type
_entity.pdbx_description
1 polymer ?
#
loop_
_entity_poly.entity_id
_entity_poly.type
_entity_poly.pdbx_seq_one_letter_code
_entity_poly.pdbx_strand_id
1 'polypeptide(L)'
;MSTFIKVIEIWTPATDKQGLSLADAFYGNSGQGGMREFRKVSEQYSFAYGEGLPGKAWSEVRPIIITDLEHSYFKRKEAAARAGLSVGLAIPIFSGEFLIAVIVFLCGEGKGLAGSIESWGTETDKDTGKSTELKLIEGYYGSLKKLESASRELRFAKGTGLPGSVWDYHIPMIVANMANSSLFKRASTATVEGITSAIGLPLNYYTGKEYVVTFLSAYSTPIALQYEIWLPDREHHYLFLHSSEREVKDNLTPLDKNRRIRLSDGLIGKVWSSGTPAISKNLADDGLLMKGAGQGLKAGFVMPVIEEGFLRAVVVFMF
;
A
#
# COMPACT_ATOMS: atom_id res chain seq x y z
N MET A 1 -14.60 7.03 11.61
CA MET A 1 -13.32 6.51 12.13
C MET A 1 -12.19 7.13 11.31
N SER A 2 -11.06 7.48 11.91
CA SER A 2 -9.92 8.05 11.18
C SER A 2 -8.94 6.94 10.83
N THR A 3 -8.56 6.82 9.57
CA THR A 3 -7.58 5.84 9.11
C THR A 3 -6.15 6.33 9.33
N PHE A 4 -5.19 5.40 9.37
CA PHE A 4 -3.75 5.70 9.48
C PHE A 4 -3.25 6.40 8.21
N ILE A 5 -3.58 5.88 7.03
CA ILE A 5 -3.33 6.55 5.75
C ILE A 5 -4.26 7.75 5.62
N LYS A 6 -3.69 8.93 5.38
CA LYS A 6 -4.41 10.20 5.23
C LYS A 6 -4.46 10.66 3.77
N VAL A 7 -3.42 10.38 3.01
CA VAL A 7 -3.29 10.79 1.63
C VAL A 7 -2.77 9.62 0.80
N ILE A 8 -3.32 9.48 -0.39
CA ILE A 8 -2.79 8.62 -1.46
C ILE A 8 -2.66 9.49 -2.70
N GLU A 9 -1.48 9.51 -3.29
CA GLU A 9 -1.21 10.22 -4.54
C GLU A 9 -0.69 9.25 -5.58
N ILE A 10 -1.15 9.39 -6.82
CA ILE A 10 -0.68 8.65 -7.99
C ILE A 10 0.08 9.63 -8.86
N TRP A 11 1.38 9.42 -8.97
CA TRP A 11 2.29 10.21 -9.80
C TRP A 11 2.64 9.41 -11.04
N THR A 12 2.41 9.96 -12.22
CA THR A 12 2.71 9.30 -13.49
C THR A 12 3.75 10.07 -14.28
N PRO A 13 4.51 9.41 -15.18
CA PRO A 13 5.39 10.10 -16.10
C PRO A 13 4.63 11.22 -16.85
N ALA A 14 5.17 12.43 -16.80
CA ALA A 14 4.60 13.56 -17.52
C ALA A 14 4.70 13.34 -19.04
N THR A 15 3.85 14.03 -19.81
CA THR A 15 3.76 13.88 -21.26
C THR A 15 5.09 14.21 -21.97
N ASP A 16 5.86 15.14 -21.39
CA ASP A 16 7.21 15.52 -21.86
C ASP A 16 8.30 14.55 -21.42
N LYS A 17 7.97 13.53 -20.61
CA LYS A 17 8.87 12.51 -20.04
C LYS A 17 10.01 13.08 -19.18
N GLN A 18 9.94 14.34 -18.76
CA GLN A 18 10.99 14.98 -17.96
C GLN A 18 10.80 14.83 -16.45
N GLY A 19 9.69 14.23 -16.01
CA GLY A 19 9.39 14.04 -14.59
C GLY A 19 8.07 13.35 -14.34
N LEU A 20 7.62 13.45 -13.09
CA LEU A 20 6.35 12.92 -12.63
C LEU A 20 5.37 14.07 -12.38
N SER A 21 4.13 13.92 -12.85
CA SER A 21 3.00 14.79 -12.53
C SER A 21 1.94 14.05 -11.75
N LEU A 22 1.18 14.78 -10.92
CA LEU A 22 0.08 14.23 -10.15
C LEU A 22 -1.08 13.87 -11.09
N ALA A 23 -1.37 12.57 -11.21
CA ALA A 23 -2.46 12.07 -12.05
C ALA A 23 -3.80 12.03 -11.29
N ASP A 24 -3.80 11.53 -10.05
CA ASP A 24 -4.97 11.50 -9.18
C ASP A 24 -4.54 11.43 -7.70
N ALA A 25 -5.45 11.80 -6.80
CA ALA A 25 -5.18 11.73 -5.37
C ALA A 25 -6.46 11.61 -4.52
N PHE A 26 -6.29 10.92 -3.39
CA PHE A 26 -7.21 10.91 -2.26
C PHE A 26 -6.62 11.70 -1.10
N TYR A 27 -7.41 12.61 -0.53
CA TYR A 27 -7.06 13.38 0.67
C TYR A 27 -8.14 13.15 1.72
N GLY A 28 -7.80 12.46 2.79
CA GLY A 28 -8.71 12.19 3.89
C GLY A 28 -9.24 13.48 4.54
N ASN A 29 -10.44 13.40 5.08
CA ASN A 29 -11.05 14.52 5.81
C ASN A 29 -10.28 14.80 7.10
N SER A 30 -9.27 15.64 7.05
CA SER A 30 -8.91 16.42 8.21
C SER A 30 -9.77 17.70 8.17
N GLY A 31 -10.61 17.92 9.14
CA GLY A 31 -11.47 19.13 9.21
C GLY A 31 -10.70 20.46 9.33
N GLN A 32 -9.42 20.44 9.08
CA GLN A 32 -8.48 21.55 9.17
C GLN A 32 -8.02 21.97 7.77
N GLY A 33 -7.88 23.28 7.57
CA GLY A 33 -7.46 23.88 6.30
C GLY A 33 -6.11 23.41 5.74
N GLY A 34 -5.24 22.79 6.59
CA GLY A 34 -3.94 22.27 6.21
C GLY A 34 -3.98 21.22 5.11
N MET A 35 -4.96 20.29 5.13
CA MET A 35 -5.08 19.27 4.09
C MET A 35 -5.48 19.87 2.73
N ARG A 36 -6.31 20.90 2.73
CA ARG A 36 -6.69 21.64 1.50
C ARG A 36 -5.48 22.37 0.92
N GLU A 37 -4.65 22.95 1.77
CA GLU A 37 -3.41 23.61 1.36
C GLU A 37 -2.42 22.60 0.79
N PHE A 38 -2.22 21.47 1.49
CA PHE A 38 -1.35 20.40 1.02
C PHE A 38 -1.75 19.90 -0.37
N ARG A 39 -3.06 19.70 -0.59
CA ARG A 39 -3.60 19.34 -1.90
C ARG A 39 -3.22 20.36 -2.98
N LYS A 40 -3.44 21.66 -2.73
CA LYS A 40 -3.12 22.72 -3.69
C LYS A 40 -1.63 22.76 -4.05
N VAL A 41 -0.76 22.57 -3.06
CA VAL A 41 0.68 22.47 -3.27
C VAL A 41 1.03 21.25 -4.11
N SER A 42 0.40 20.09 -3.81
CA SER A 42 0.64 18.84 -4.54
C SER A 42 0.23 18.93 -6.02
N GLU A 43 -0.91 19.58 -6.31
CA GLU A 43 -1.41 19.77 -7.68
C GLU A 43 -0.50 20.64 -8.56
N GLN A 44 0.36 21.46 -7.96
CA GLN A 44 1.33 22.32 -8.65
C GLN A 44 2.73 21.74 -8.71
N TYR A 45 2.95 20.60 -8.07
CA TYR A 45 4.27 19.99 -7.96
C TYR A 45 4.54 19.01 -9.11
N SER A 46 5.79 18.96 -9.52
CA SER A 46 6.35 17.89 -10.37
C SER A 46 7.65 17.39 -9.75
N PHE A 47 8.03 16.17 -10.04
CA PHE A 47 9.26 15.58 -9.52
C PHE A 47 10.13 15.09 -10.67
N ALA A 48 11.36 15.57 -10.72
CA ALA A 48 12.35 15.02 -11.62
C ALA A 48 12.80 13.61 -11.18
N TYR A 49 13.44 12.87 -12.07
CA TYR A 49 14.09 11.59 -11.75
C TYR A 49 15.09 11.78 -10.59
N GLY A 50 14.96 10.99 -9.55
CA GLY A 50 15.76 11.10 -8.33
C GLY A 50 15.35 12.22 -7.36
N GLU A 51 14.35 13.04 -7.69
CA GLU A 51 13.93 14.17 -6.87
C GLU A 51 12.78 13.83 -5.92
N GLY A 52 12.90 14.25 -4.64
CA GLY A 52 11.87 14.06 -3.62
C GLY A 52 11.56 12.58 -3.40
N LEU A 53 10.46 12.28 -2.72
CA LEU A 53 10.09 10.91 -2.41
C LEU A 53 9.67 10.11 -3.66
N PRO A 54 8.78 10.63 -4.57
CA PRO A 54 8.39 9.88 -5.76
C PRO A 54 9.55 9.66 -6.74
N GLY A 55 10.33 10.70 -7.04
CA GLY A 55 11.45 10.61 -7.99
C GLY A 55 12.57 9.70 -7.50
N LYS A 56 12.81 9.65 -6.18
CA LYS A 56 13.77 8.70 -5.59
C LYS A 56 13.30 7.26 -5.69
N ALA A 57 12.03 6.97 -5.38
CA ALA A 57 11.48 5.63 -5.54
C ALA A 57 11.61 5.16 -7.01
N TRP A 58 11.35 6.06 -7.96
CA TRP A 58 11.56 5.81 -9.38
C TRP A 58 13.02 5.49 -9.70
N SER A 59 13.97 6.33 -9.26
CA SER A 59 15.39 6.17 -9.62
C SER A 59 16.08 5.00 -8.91
N GLU A 60 15.64 4.66 -7.69
CA GLU A 60 16.22 3.56 -6.93
C GLU A 60 15.52 2.21 -7.22
N VAL A 61 14.40 2.23 -7.98
CA VAL A 61 13.61 1.06 -8.36
C VAL A 61 13.29 0.20 -7.13
N ARG A 62 12.75 0.85 -6.09
CA ARG A 62 12.37 0.20 -4.82
C ARG A 62 11.33 1.00 -4.05
N PRO A 63 10.58 0.37 -3.12
CA PRO A 63 9.80 1.10 -2.15
C PRO A 63 10.72 1.91 -1.23
N ILE A 64 10.28 3.13 -0.86
CA ILE A 64 11.01 4.02 0.04
C ILE A 64 10.07 4.50 1.15
N ILE A 65 10.51 4.37 2.40
CA ILE A 65 9.81 4.90 3.57
C ILE A 65 10.59 6.08 4.14
N ILE A 66 9.92 7.22 4.30
CA ILE A 66 10.41 8.36 5.08
C ILE A 66 9.65 8.37 6.40
N THR A 67 10.36 8.19 7.51
CA THR A 67 9.76 8.13 8.85
C THR A 67 9.60 9.50 9.53
N ASP A 68 10.20 10.54 8.96
CA ASP A 68 10.14 11.93 9.39
C ASP A 68 10.19 12.85 8.15
N LEU A 69 9.01 13.32 7.71
CA LEU A 69 8.93 14.18 6.53
C LEU A 69 9.59 15.54 6.77
N GLU A 70 9.53 16.07 8.00
CA GLU A 70 10.02 17.42 8.32
C GLU A 70 11.54 17.50 8.20
N HIS A 71 12.27 16.52 8.74
CA HIS A 71 13.73 16.50 8.77
C HIS A 71 14.36 15.65 7.64
N SER A 72 13.61 15.40 6.56
CA SER A 72 14.07 14.61 5.42
C SER A 72 14.24 15.43 4.14
N TYR A 73 14.44 14.76 3.02
CA TYR A 73 14.45 15.35 1.67
C TYR A 73 13.05 15.53 1.07
N PHE A 74 11.97 15.34 1.83
CA PHE A 74 10.61 15.55 1.36
C PHE A 74 10.38 17.01 0.96
N LYS A 75 9.88 17.25 -0.25
CA LYS A 75 9.85 18.60 -0.85
C LYS A 75 8.73 19.51 -0.34
N ARG A 76 7.64 18.94 0.17
CA ARG A 76 6.42 19.68 0.59
C ARG A 76 6.29 19.71 2.12
N LYS A 77 7.42 19.87 2.85
CA LYS A 77 7.54 19.74 4.31
C LYS A 77 6.56 20.61 5.07
N GLU A 78 6.54 21.92 4.78
CA GLU A 78 5.74 22.89 5.52
C GLU A 78 4.23 22.64 5.31
N ALA A 79 3.82 22.28 4.07
CA ALA A 79 2.44 21.95 3.79
C ALA A 79 2.05 20.60 4.45
N ALA A 80 2.94 19.62 4.47
CA ALA A 80 2.75 18.34 5.14
C ALA A 80 2.58 18.54 6.67
N ALA A 81 3.45 19.32 7.29
CA ALA A 81 3.38 19.63 8.72
C ALA A 81 2.04 20.30 9.08
N ARG A 82 1.59 21.30 8.31
CA ARG A 82 0.27 21.93 8.51
C ARG A 82 -0.89 20.97 8.31
N ALA A 83 -0.73 19.95 7.47
CA ALA A 83 -1.72 18.90 7.27
C ALA A 83 -1.64 17.75 8.30
N GLY A 84 -0.67 17.79 9.24
CA GLY A 84 -0.45 16.73 10.22
C GLY A 84 0.08 15.44 9.60
N LEU A 85 0.84 15.56 8.51
CA LEU A 85 1.49 14.43 7.82
C LEU A 85 2.96 14.38 8.24
N SER A 86 3.42 13.19 8.64
CA SER A 86 4.78 13.02 9.17
C SER A 86 5.53 11.85 8.54
N VAL A 87 4.82 10.91 7.91
CA VAL A 87 5.39 9.68 7.34
C VAL A 87 4.98 9.53 5.89
N GLY A 88 5.88 9.05 5.05
CA GLY A 88 5.61 8.79 3.64
C GLY A 88 6.18 7.44 3.19
N LEU A 89 5.39 6.73 2.38
CA LEU A 89 5.82 5.56 1.63
C LEU A 89 5.61 5.84 0.15
N ALA A 90 6.62 5.61 -0.68
CA ALA A 90 6.47 5.58 -2.13
C ALA A 90 6.70 4.17 -2.67
N ILE A 91 5.82 3.73 -3.57
CA ILE A 91 5.91 2.44 -4.27
C ILE A 91 5.90 2.72 -5.77
N PRO A 92 7.02 2.50 -6.49
CA PRO A 92 7.04 2.61 -7.94
C PRO A 92 6.41 1.36 -8.56
N ILE A 93 5.56 1.54 -9.56
CA ILE A 93 4.92 0.47 -10.33
C ILE A 93 5.53 0.46 -11.71
N PHE A 94 6.11 -0.68 -12.09
CA PHE A 94 6.74 -0.88 -13.39
C PHE A 94 6.02 -1.97 -14.19
N SER A 95 6.10 -1.84 -15.52
CA SER A 95 5.82 -2.91 -16.48
C SER A 95 7.11 -3.13 -17.28
N GLY A 96 7.83 -4.21 -16.99
CA GLY A 96 9.22 -4.34 -17.42
C GLY A 96 10.06 -3.17 -16.87
N GLU A 97 10.81 -2.49 -17.71
CA GLU A 97 11.63 -1.32 -17.35
C GLU A 97 10.84 0.01 -17.37
N PHE A 98 9.60 -0.01 -17.85
CA PHE A 98 8.79 1.20 -17.99
C PHE A 98 8.05 1.53 -16.70
N LEU A 99 8.29 2.73 -16.16
CA LEU A 99 7.51 3.23 -15.03
C LEU A 99 6.08 3.54 -15.48
N ILE A 100 5.10 2.92 -14.82
CA ILE A 100 3.67 3.20 -15.00
C ILE A 100 3.24 4.33 -14.07
N ALA A 101 3.59 4.23 -12.78
CA ALA A 101 3.24 5.20 -11.76
C ALA A 101 4.15 5.08 -10.54
N VAL A 102 4.17 6.12 -9.71
CA VAL A 102 4.62 6.03 -8.31
C VAL A 102 3.43 6.33 -7.41
N ILE A 103 3.09 5.38 -6.56
CA ILE A 103 2.05 5.55 -5.54
C ILE A 103 2.71 6.09 -4.29
N VAL A 104 2.18 7.19 -3.74
CA VAL A 104 2.65 7.78 -2.49
C VAL A 104 1.55 7.70 -1.45
N PHE A 105 1.83 7.04 -0.33
CA PHE A 105 1.00 7.04 0.87
C PHE A 105 1.60 8.01 1.88
N LEU A 106 0.78 8.93 2.41
CA LEU A 106 1.19 9.79 3.50
C LEU A 106 0.31 9.55 4.72
N CYS A 107 0.97 9.39 5.85
CA CYS A 107 0.35 9.11 7.13
C CYS A 107 0.62 10.24 8.12
N GLY A 108 -0.30 10.41 9.06
CA GLY A 108 -0.13 11.38 10.13
C GLY A 108 0.42 10.72 11.40
N GLU A 109 1.09 11.51 12.22
CA GLU A 109 1.45 11.18 13.59
C GLU A 109 0.46 11.84 14.55
N GLY A 110 0.21 11.18 15.70
CA GLY A 110 -0.60 11.76 16.78
C GLY A 110 -0.82 10.79 17.93
N LYS A 111 -1.19 11.32 19.10
CA LYS A 111 -1.61 10.47 20.24
C LYS A 111 -2.78 9.60 19.82
N GLY A 112 -2.61 8.27 19.89
CA GLY A 112 -3.64 7.29 19.54
C GLY A 112 -3.62 6.83 18.08
N LEU A 113 -2.73 7.33 17.22
CA LEU A 113 -2.50 6.76 15.90
C LEU A 113 -1.53 5.58 16.04
N ALA A 114 -2.04 4.38 15.84
CA ALA A 114 -1.24 3.15 15.82
C ALA A 114 -1.31 2.55 14.41
N GLY A 115 -0.20 2.01 13.97
CA GLY A 115 -0.05 1.37 12.66
C GLY A 115 1.43 1.29 12.31
N SER A 116 1.77 0.37 11.44
CA SER A 116 3.15 0.20 10.99
C SER A 116 3.20 -0.05 9.48
N ILE A 117 4.27 0.44 8.89
CA ILE A 117 4.62 0.15 7.49
C ILE A 117 6.03 -0.40 7.50
N GLU A 118 6.24 -1.55 6.85
CA GLU A 118 7.55 -2.19 6.76
C GLU A 118 7.88 -2.48 5.30
N SER A 119 9.12 -2.27 4.92
CA SER A 119 9.70 -2.70 3.66
C SER A 119 10.75 -3.78 3.94
N TRP A 120 10.48 -4.98 3.45
CA TRP A 120 11.36 -6.14 3.53
C TRP A 120 11.99 -6.36 2.17
N GLY A 121 13.29 -6.56 2.11
CA GLY A 121 14.00 -6.77 0.85
C GLY A 121 14.89 -8.00 0.91
N THR A 122 15.14 -8.62 -0.24
CA THR A 122 16.04 -9.75 -0.37
C THR A 122 17.47 -9.35 -0.09
N GLU A 123 18.18 -10.20 0.67
CA GLU A 123 19.62 -10.13 0.83
C GLU A 123 20.25 -11.19 -0.07
N THR A 124 21.10 -10.74 -0.98
CA THR A 124 21.82 -11.65 -1.88
C THR A 124 23.09 -12.14 -1.20
N ASP A 125 23.21 -13.43 -1.05
CA ASP A 125 24.45 -14.09 -0.61
C ASP A 125 25.55 -13.83 -1.65
N LYS A 126 26.68 -13.30 -1.20
CA LYS A 126 27.78 -12.87 -2.08
C LYS A 126 28.49 -14.01 -2.79
N ASP A 127 28.48 -15.20 -2.19
CA ASP A 127 29.22 -16.36 -2.68
C ASP A 127 28.37 -17.16 -3.67
N THR A 128 27.06 -17.27 -3.40
CA THR A 128 26.13 -18.06 -4.22
C THR A 128 25.31 -17.24 -5.20
N GLY A 129 25.22 -15.91 -5.02
CA GLY A 129 24.37 -15.02 -5.79
C GLY A 129 22.87 -15.24 -5.54
N LYS A 130 22.49 -16.09 -4.57
CA LYS A 130 21.08 -16.40 -4.29
C LYS A 130 20.57 -15.60 -3.10
N SER A 131 19.33 -15.16 -3.21
CA SER A 131 18.58 -14.55 -2.10
C SER A 131 17.98 -15.66 -1.25
N THR A 132 18.33 -15.72 0.04
CA THR A 132 17.90 -16.78 0.95
C THR A 132 16.83 -16.32 1.92
N GLU A 133 16.83 -15.03 2.25
CA GLU A 133 15.95 -14.45 3.26
C GLU A 133 15.59 -13.01 2.92
N LEU A 134 14.46 -12.56 3.47
CA LEU A 134 14.09 -11.14 3.54
C LEU A 134 14.57 -10.56 4.86
N LYS A 135 15.14 -9.36 4.80
CA LYS A 135 15.45 -8.52 5.97
C LYS A 135 14.67 -7.23 5.93
N LEU A 136 14.46 -6.61 7.10
CA LEU A 136 13.89 -5.27 7.20
C LEU A 136 14.85 -4.26 6.58
N ILE A 137 14.38 -3.56 5.55
CA ILE A 137 15.13 -2.46 4.90
C ILE A 137 14.80 -1.14 5.55
N GLU A 138 13.51 -0.82 5.63
CA GLU A 138 12.97 0.38 6.24
C GLU A 138 11.66 0.05 6.95
N GLY A 139 11.33 0.78 8.02
CA GLY A 139 10.08 0.58 8.73
C GLY A 139 9.68 1.78 9.57
N TYR A 140 8.38 2.06 9.63
CA TYR A 140 7.77 3.01 10.54
C TYR A 140 6.89 2.28 11.55
N TYR A 141 7.04 2.59 12.81
CA TYR A 141 6.34 1.93 13.91
C TYR A 141 5.66 2.91 14.88
N GLY A 142 5.91 4.19 14.76
CA GLY A 142 5.38 5.21 15.68
C GLY A 142 5.63 4.86 17.15
N SER A 143 4.56 4.66 17.89
CA SER A 143 4.62 4.27 19.31
C SER A 143 4.86 2.78 19.56
N LEU A 144 4.86 1.93 18.53
CA LEU A 144 4.95 0.46 18.62
C LEU A 144 6.41 -0.02 18.82
N LYS A 145 7.04 0.38 19.92
CA LYS A 145 8.49 0.17 20.13
C LYS A 145 8.91 -1.29 20.32
N LYS A 146 8.05 -2.11 20.93
CA LYS A 146 8.32 -3.55 21.06
C LYS A 146 8.25 -4.26 19.72
N LEU A 147 7.26 -3.87 18.88
CA LEU A 147 7.13 -4.40 17.55
C LEU A 147 8.33 -3.99 16.67
N GLU A 148 8.77 -2.74 16.76
CA GLU A 148 9.98 -2.24 16.08
C GLU A 148 11.21 -3.08 16.43
N SER A 149 11.49 -3.26 17.72
CA SER A 149 12.65 -4.04 18.18
C SER A 149 12.58 -5.49 17.68
N ALA A 150 11.41 -6.14 17.79
CA ALA A 150 11.22 -7.50 17.31
C ALA A 150 11.38 -7.60 15.78
N SER A 151 11.00 -6.57 15.02
CA SER A 151 11.08 -6.58 13.55
C SER A 151 12.52 -6.48 13.05
N ARG A 152 13.36 -5.68 13.71
CA ARG A 152 14.75 -5.47 13.31
C ARG A 152 15.59 -6.75 13.35
N GLU A 153 15.28 -7.65 14.29
CA GLU A 153 16.00 -8.90 14.50
C GLU A 153 15.52 -10.03 13.55
N LEU A 154 14.35 -9.87 12.94
CA LEU A 154 13.76 -10.94 12.15
C LEU A 154 14.33 -11.03 10.73
N ARG A 155 14.36 -12.28 10.26
CA ARG A 155 14.58 -12.65 8.86
C ARG A 155 13.48 -13.62 8.45
N PHE A 156 13.08 -13.56 7.19
CA PHE A 156 12.02 -14.40 6.65
C PHE A 156 12.53 -15.20 5.45
N ALA A 157 12.69 -16.50 5.63
CA ALA A 157 12.87 -17.41 4.51
C ALA A 157 11.56 -17.51 3.70
N LYS A 158 11.64 -17.95 2.45
CA LYS A 158 10.46 -18.23 1.61
C LYS A 158 9.46 -19.11 2.34
N GLY A 159 8.18 -18.80 2.22
CA GLY A 159 7.06 -19.50 2.87
C GLY A 159 6.95 -19.29 4.38
N THR A 160 7.81 -18.48 5.02
CA THR A 160 7.76 -18.29 6.47
C THR A 160 7.25 -16.90 6.86
N GLY A 161 6.23 -16.87 7.71
CA GLY A 161 5.59 -15.64 8.14
C GLY A 161 4.90 -14.90 6.99
N LEU A 162 4.26 -13.75 7.27
CA LEU A 162 3.59 -12.99 6.22
C LEU A 162 4.55 -12.52 5.12
N PRO A 163 5.70 -11.85 5.42
CA PRO A 163 6.61 -11.42 4.37
C PRO A 163 7.16 -12.57 3.53
N GLY A 164 7.62 -13.66 4.16
CA GLY A 164 8.17 -14.80 3.45
C GLY A 164 7.16 -15.58 2.61
N SER A 165 5.89 -15.63 3.06
CA SER A 165 4.80 -16.25 2.28
C SER A 165 4.42 -15.39 1.08
N VAL A 166 4.29 -14.08 1.26
CA VAL A 166 4.05 -13.14 0.15
C VAL A 166 5.18 -13.23 -0.90
N TRP A 167 6.42 -13.33 -0.44
CA TRP A 167 7.58 -13.49 -1.30
C TRP A 167 7.59 -14.83 -2.06
N ASP A 168 7.19 -15.92 -1.41
CA ASP A 168 7.20 -17.27 -2.00
C ASP A 168 6.10 -17.47 -3.05
N TYR A 169 4.89 -16.95 -2.75
CA TYR A 169 3.74 -17.11 -3.63
C TYR A 169 3.58 -15.99 -4.67
N HIS A 170 4.31 -14.88 -4.53
CA HIS A 170 4.23 -13.69 -5.41
C HIS A 170 2.82 -13.10 -5.53
N ILE A 171 1.98 -13.29 -4.51
CA ILE A 171 0.64 -12.69 -4.42
C ILE A 171 0.48 -11.92 -3.12
N PRO A 172 -0.36 -10.88 -3.09
CA PRO A 172 -0.71 -10.19 -1.86
C PRO A 172 -1.41 -11.15 -0.88
N MET A 173 -1.21 -10.92 0.41
CA MET A 173 -1.84 -11.72 1.46
C MET A 173 -2.38 -10.85 2.59
N ILE A 174 -3.54 -11.22 3.13
CA ILE A 174 -4.15 -10.59 4.30
C ILE A 174 -4.09 -11.54 5.50
N VAL A 175 -3.69 -11.00 6.65
CA VAL A 175 -3.84 -11.63 7.96
C VAL A 175 -4.96 -10.91 8.69
N ALA A 176 -6.15 -11.52 8.74
CA ALA A 176 -7.37 -10.94 9.30
C ALA A 176 -7.46 -11.01 10.82
N ASN A 177 -6.77 -11.96 11.43
CA ASN A 177 -6.73 -12.16 12.88
C ASN A 177 -5.30 -12.43 13.33
N MET A 178 -4.64 -11.38 13.77
CA MET A 178 -3.24 -11.43 14.16
C MET A 178 -2.96 -12.42 15.29
N ALA A 179 -3.84 -12.45 16.30
CA ALA A 179 -3.64 -13.23 17.51
C ALA A 179 -3.59 -14.75 17.26
N ASN A 180 -4.33 -15.22 16.25
CA ASN A 180 -4.47 -16.65 15.94
C ASN A 180 -3.78 -17.07 14.64
N SER A 181 -2.99 -16.20 14.04
CA SER A 181 -2.37 -16.47 12.74
C SER A 181 -0.99 -17.11 12.90
N SER A 182 -0.79 -18.27 12.30
CA SER A 182 0.53 -18.89 12.15
C SER A 182 1.44 -18.13 11.18
N LEU A 183 0.84 -17.29 10.32
CA LEU A 183 1.57 -16.45 9.36
C LEU A 183 2.24 -15.22 10.00
N PHE A 184 1.99 -14.93 11.28
CA PHE A 184 2.57 -13.74 11.88
C PHE A 184 3.48 -14.09 13.08
N LYS A 185 4.79 -14.17 12.83
CA LYS A 185 5.79 -14.59 13.84
C LYS A 185 5.86 -13.67 15.09
N ARG A 186 5.38 -12.43 14.99
CA ARG A 186 5.34 -11.44 16.09
C ARG A 186 3.94 -11.27 16.67
N ALA A 187 3.05 -12.28 16.53
CA ALA A 187 1.65 -12.17 16.89
C ALA A 187 1.42 -11.69 18.34
N SER A 188 2.15 -12.24 19.31
CA SER A 188 2.04 -11.86 20.72
C SER A 188 2.41 -10.39 20.95
N THR A 189 3.53 -9.94 20.39
CA THR A 189 3.98 -8.55 20.51
C THR A 189 3.01 -7.58 19.81
N ALA A 190 2.58 -7.91 18.60
CA ALA A 190 1.65 -7.10 17.82
C ALA A 190 0.30 -6.96 18.52
N THR A 191 -0.25 -8.05 19.05
CA THR A 191 -1.54 -8.05 19.77
C THR A 191 -1.48 -7.19 21.04
N VAL A 192 -0.38 -7.26 21.80
CA VAL A 192 -0.19 -6.43 23.00
C VAL A 192 -0.15 -4.95 22.64
N GLU A 193 0.38 -4.60 21.47
CA GLU A 193 0.45 -3.22 20.97
C GLU A 193 -0.78 -2.80 20.13
N GLY A 194 -1.84 -3.64 20.09
CA GLY A 194 -3.14 -3.29 19.49
C GLY A 194 -3.22 -3.49 17.99
N ILE A 195 -2.27 -4.19 17.37
CA ILE A 195 -2.33 -4.58 15.95
C ILE A 195 -3.29 -5.75 15.79
N THR A 196 -4.22 -5.63 14.86
CA THR A 196 -5.32 -6.58 14.64
C THR A 196 -5.21 -7.35 13.34
N SER A 197 -4.73 -6.68 12.29
CA SER A 197 -4.62 -7.26 10.96
C SER A 197 -3.36 -6.78 10.23
N ALA A 198 -3.03 -7.42 9.12
CA ALA A 198 -1.96 -6.98 8.25
C ALA A 198 -2.27 -7.33 6.78
N ILE A 199 -1.72 -6.55 5.87
CA ILE A 199 -1.64 -6.89 4.45
C ILE A 199 -0.19 -6.83 3.99
N GLY A 200 0.25 -7.83 3.22
CA GLY A 200 1.55 -7.88 2.56
C GLY A 200 1.41 -7.80 1.05
N LEU A 201 2.26 -7.01 0.41
CA LEU A 201 2.29 -6.75 -1.03
C LEU A 201 3.64 -7.17 -1.60
N PRO A 202 3.70 -8.09 -2.58
CA PRO A 202 4.94 -8.41 -3.29
C PRO A 202 5.27 -7.30 -4.29
N LEU A 203 6.54 -6.95 -4.38
CA LEU A 203 7.06 -5.95 -5.30
C LEU A 203 8.33 -6.51 -5.96
N ASN A 204 8.17 -6.99 -7.19
CA ASN A 204 9.24 -7.59 -7.96
C ASN A 204 9.63 -6.65 -9.10
N TYR A 205 10.90 -6.29 -9.16
CA TYR A 205 11.38 -5.31 -10.11
C TYR A 205 12.32 -5.94 -11.16
N TYR A 206 12.33 -5.38 -12.33
CA TYR A 206 13.18 -5.81 -13.46
C TYR A 206 14.68 -5.85 -13.13
N THR A 207 15.09 -5.20 -12.05
CA THR A 207 16.48 -5.26 -11.55
C THR A 207 16.81 -6.59 -10.86
N GLY A 208 15.87 -7.53 -10.75
CA GLY A 208 15.99 -8.78 -10.01
C GLY A 208 15.91 -8.60 -8.49
N LYS A 209 15.65 -7.39 -8.01
CA LYS A 209 15.42 -7.13 -6.58
C LYS A 209 13.96 -7.35 -6.24
N GLU A 210 13.73 -8.09 -5.16
CA GLU A 210 12.41 -8.44 -4.66
C GLU A 210 12.19 -7.78 -3.30
N TYR A 211 11.01 -7.21 -3.11
CA TYR A 211 10.60 -6.58 -1.86
C TYR A 211 9.21 -7.06 -1.47
N VAL A 212 8.93 -6.97 -0.17
CA VAL A 212 7.58 -7.10 0.37
C VAL A 212 7.30 -5.88 1.23
N VAL A 213 6.25 -5.16 0.92
CA VAL A 213 5.74 -4.09 1.78
C VAL A 213 4.61 -4.65 2.63
N THR A 214 4.70 -4.47 3.94
CA THR A 214 3.62 -4.85 4.87
C THR A 214 3.03 -3.62 5.53
N PHE A 215 1.70 -3.57 5.59
CA PHE A 215 0.95 -2.62 6.41
C PHE A 215 0.33 -3.38 7.58
N LEU A 216 0.58 -2.89 8.78
CA LEU A 216 0.05 -3.48 10.02
C LEU A 216 -0.99 -2.52 10.60
N SER A 217 -2.21 -3.00 10.72
CA SER A 217 -3.39 -2.22 11.06
C SER A 217 -3.73 -2.38 12.52
N ALA A 218 -4.03 -1.26 13.18
CA ALA A 218 -4.54 -1.25 14.54
C ALA A 218 -6.03 -0.91 14.56
N TYR A 219 -6.78 -1.53 15.48
CA TYR A 219 -8.22 -1.31 15.60
C TYR A 219 -8.59 0.17 15.81
N SER A 220 -7.79 0.92 16.56
CA SER A 220 -8.05 2.34 16.86
C SER A 220 -7.88 3.24 15.63
N THR A 221 -6.96 2.88 14.74
CA THR A 221 -6.61 3.64 13.53
C THR A 221 -6.24 2.68 12.41
N PRO A 222 -7.23 2.04 11.78
CA PRO A 222 -6.97 1.08 10.72
C PRO A 222 -6.25 1.74 9.53
N ILE A 223 -5.44 0.96 8.85
CA ILE A 223 -4.74 1.38 7.61
C ILE A 223 -5.76 1.84 6.57
N ALA A 224 -6.80 1.03 6.34
CA ALA A 224 -8.01 1.34 5.60
C ALA A 224 -9.19 0.66 6.29
N LEU A 225 -10.42 1.02 5.93
CA LEU A 225 -11.62 0.42 6.55
C LEU A 225 -11.95 -0.97 5.97
N GLN A 226 -11.50 -1.24 4.73
CA GLN A 226 -11.64 -2.53 4.08
C GLN A 226 -10.49 -2.75 3.09
N TYR A 227 -10.05 -4.01 3.00
CA TYR A 227 -9.08 -4.47 1.99
C TYR A 227 -9.69 -5.60 1.17
N GLU A 228 -9.33 -5.69 -0.11
CA GLU A 228 -9.69 -6.79 -0.98
C GLU A 228 -8.51 -7.18 -1.85
N ILE A 229 -8.33 -8.47 -2.07
CA ILE A 229 -7.38 -9.03 -3.03
C ILE A 229 -8.17 -9.79 -4.09
N TRP A 230 -7.98 -9.40 -5.32
CA TRP A 230 -8.59 -9.99 -6.50
C TRP A 230 -7.52 -10.67 -7.33
N LEU A 231 -7.71 -11.95 -7.65
CA LEU A 231 -6.79 -12.73 -8.49
C LEU A 231 -7.44 -13.08 -9.82
N PRO A 232 -6.66 -13.15 -10.92
CA PRO A 232 -7.15 -13.67 -12.18
C PRO A 232 -7.42 -15.17 -12.06
N ASP A 233 -8.43 -15.66 -12.78
CA ASP A 233 -8.62 -17.08 -12.99
C ASP A 233 -7.52 -17.63 -13.92
N ARG A 234 -7.47 -18.95 -14.06
CA ARG A 234 -6.41 -19.61 -14.85
C ARG A 234 -6.39 -19.20 -16.33
N GLU A 235 -7.53 -18.83 -16.86
CA GLU A 235 -7.71 -18.44 -18.26
C GLU A 235 -7.64 -16.92 -18.45
N HIS A 236 -7.47 -16.14 -17.37
CA HIS A 236 -7.45 -14.68 -17.36
C HIS A 236 -8.72 -14.03 -17.92
N HIS A 237 -9.87 -14.69 -17.78
CA HIS A 237 -11.16 -14.15 -18.24
C HIS A 237 -11.84 -13.30 -17.15
N TYR A 238 -11.60 -13.63 -15.88
CA TYR A 238 -12.21 -12.97 -14.72
C TYR A 238 -11.23 -12.77 -13.61
N LEU A 239 -11.45 -11.72 -12.81
CA LEU A 239 -10.93 -11.62 -11.46
C LEU A 239 -11.97 -12.19 -10.49
N PHE A 240 -11.52 -12.97 -9.53
CA PHE A 240 -12.33 -13.43 -8.40
C PHE A 240 -11.79 -12.88 -7.09
N LEU A 241 -12.67 -12.65 -6.13
CA LEU A 241 -12.29 -12.22 -4.79
C LEU A 241 -11.58 -13.37 -4.08
N HIS A 242 -10.27 -13.21 -3.88
CA HIS A 242 -9.43 -14.20 -3.20
C HIS A 242 -9.52 -14.06 -1.68
N SER A 243 -9.35 -12.85 -1.17
CA SER A 243 -9.44 -12.56 0.25
C SER A 243 -9.87 -11.12 0.50
N SER A 244 -10.44 -10.90 1.67
CA SER A 244 -10.86 -9.58 2.11
C SER A 244 -10.83 -9.48 3.63
N GLU A 245 -10.60 -8.28 4.15
CA GLU A 245 -10.73 -7.95 5.55
C GLU A 245 -11.45 -6.62 5.72
N ARG A 246 -12.23 -6.54 6.78
CA ARG A 246 -13.01 -5.37 7.14
C ARG A 246 -12.72 -4.99 8.58
N GLU A 247 -12.15 -3.83 8.76
CA GLU A 247 -11.71 -3.33 10.07
C GLU A 247 -12.85 -2.77 10.92
N VAL A 248 -13.99 -2.45 10.30
CA VAL A 248 -15.17 -1.93 10.98
C VAL A 248 -16.24 -3.01 11.05
N LYS A 249 -16.68 -3.35 12.27
CA LYS A 249 -17.70 -4.40 12.53
C LYS A 249 -19.14 -3.88 12.42
N ASP A 250 -19.39 -2.81 11.69
CA ASP A 250 -20.74 -2.32 11.48
C ASP A 250 -21.54 -3.23 10.54
N ASN A 251 -22.88 -3.13 10.57
CA ASN A 251 -23.85 -3.91 9.79
C ASN A 251 -23.73 -3.66 8.26
N LEU A 252 -22.54 -3.82 7.73
CA LEU A 252 -22.29 -3.68 6.30
C LEU A 252 -22.71 -4.95 5.57
N THR A 253 -23.27 -4.80 4.39
CA THR A 253 -23.65 -5.92 3.50
C THR A 253 -22.48 -6.89 3.33
N PRO A 254 -22.69 -8.21 3.49
CA PRO A 254 -21.65 -9.20 3.23
C PRO A 254 -21.04 -9.02 1.82
N LEU A 255 -19.74 -9.25 1.72
CA LEU A 255 -19.07 -9.28 0.41
C LEU A 255 -19.56 -10.49 -0.39
N ASP A 256 -19.93 -10.26 -1.64
CA ASP A 256 -20.27 -11.36 -2.57
C ASP A 256 -18.98 -12.07 -3.02
N LYS A 257 -18.68 -13.19 -2.36
CA LYS A 257 -17.53 -14.03 -2.71
C LYS A 257 -17.63 -14.67 -4.10
N ASN A 258 -18.82 -14.71 -4.69
CA ASN A 258 -19.05 -15.25 -6.02
C ASN A 258 -18.89 -14.19 -7.12
N ARG A 259 -18.70 -12.95 -6.74
CA ARG A 259 -18.52 -11.87 -7.71
C ARG A 259 -17.33 -12.17 -8.63
N ARG A 260 -17.56 -11.97 -9.93
CA ARG A 260 -16.54 -12.07 -10.97
C ARG A 260 -16.47 -10.73 -11.71
N ILE A 261 -15.25 -10.28 -11.98
CA ILE A 261 -15.00 -9.00 -12.65
C ILE A 261 -14.29 -9.29 -13.96
N ARG A 262 -14.86 -8.81 -15.06
CA ARG A 262 -14.24 -8.90 -16.39
C ARG A 262 -13.24 -7.77 -16.58
N LEU A 263 -12.38 -7.92 -17.60
CA LEU A 263 -11.55 -6.83 -18.09
C LEU A 263 -12.42 -5.60 -18.37
N SER A 264 -11.97 -4.44 -17.85
CA SER A 264 -12.65 -3.15 -17.99
C SER A 264 -13.98 -2.98 -17.24
N ASP A 265 -14.47 -4.00 -16.51
CA ASP A 265 -15.66 -3.87 -15.66
C ASP A 265 -15.35 -3.08 -14.40
N GLY A 266 -15.96 -1.91 -14.26
CA GLY A 266 -15.74 -1.02 -13.12
C GLY A 266 -14.27 -0.60 -12.98
N LEU A 267 -13.90 -0.06 -11.83
CA LEU A 267 -12.53 0.42 -11.61
C LEU A 267 -11.52 -0.72 -11.49
N ILE A 268 -11.91 -1.83 -10.86
CA ILE A 268 -11.03 -2.99 -10.69
C ILE A 268 -10.65 -3.59 -12.05
N GLY A 269 -11.63 -3.79 -12.93
CA GLY A 269 -11.38 -4.32 -14.28
C GLY A 269 -10.58 -3.36 -15.16
N LYS A 270 -10.75 -2.04 -14.98
CA LYS A 270 -9.93 -1.01 -15.66
C LYS A 270 -8.48 -1.06 -15.20
N VAL A 271 -8.22 -1.16 -13.89
CA VAL A 271 -6.87 -1.30 -13.34
C VAL A 271 -6.23 -2.61 -13.82
N TRP A 272 -7.01 -3.68 -13.87
CA TRP A 272 -6.54 -4.95 -14.41
C TRP A 272 -6.11 -4.83 -15.88
N SER A 273 -6.92 -4.19 -16.72
CA SER A 273 -6.63 -4.08 -18.17
C SER A 273 -5.49 -3.11 -18.47
N SER A 274 -5.33 -2.04 -17.67
CA SER A 274 -4.35 -0.97 -17.93
C SER A 274 -3.03 -1.13 -17.19
N GLY A 275 -3.02 -1.89 -16.09
CA GLY A 275 -1.90 -1.92 -15.15
C GLY A 275 -1.68 -0.59 -14.40
N THR A 276 -2.57 0.38 -14.55
CA THR A 276 -2.43 1.71 -13.95
C THR A 276 -3.26 1.81 -12.67
N PRO A 277 -2.68 2.21 -11.52
CA PRO A 277 -3.44 2.41 -10.29
C PRO A 277 -4.47 3.53 -10.46
N ALA A 278 -5.57 3.46 -9.69
CA ALA A 278 -6.66 4.41 -9.78
C ALA A 278 -7.34 4.67 -8.44
N ILE A 279 -7.99 5.84 -8.31
CA ILE A 279 -8.73 6.25 -7.13
C ILE A 279 -10.19 6.43 -7.49
N SER A 280 -11.08 5.83 -6.69
CA SER A 280 -12.53 6.05 -6.74
C SER A 280 -12.93 7.09 -5.71
N LYS A 281 -13.73 8.06 -6.17
CA LYS A 281 -14.43 9.03 -5.32
C LYS A 281 -15.94 8.75 -5.27
N ASN A 282 -16.39 7.76 -6.04
CA ASN A 282 -17.74 7.24 -6.05
C ASN A 282 -17.73 5.72 -6.19
N LEU A 283 -17.67 5.06 -5.05
CA LEU A 283 -17.47 3.60 -4.96
C LEU A 283 -18.55 2.78 -5.68
N ALA A 284 -19.79 3.27 -5.70
CA ALA A 284 -20.91 2.57 -6.33
C ALA A 284 -20.87 2.69 -7.86
N ASP A 285 -20.63 3.90 -8.38
CA ASP A 285 -20.56 4.12 -9.83
C ASP A 285 -19.31 3.48 -10.45
N ASP A 286 -18.21 3.43 -9.69
CA ASP A 286 -16.98 2.77 -10.09
C ASP A 286 -17.02 1.25 -9.87
N GLY A 287 -18.15 0.72 -9.40
CA GLY A 287 -18.37 -0.71 -9.22
C GLY A 287 -17.54 -1.35 -8.11
N LEU A 288 -17.02 -0.57 -7.15
CA LEU A 288 -16.32 -1.10 -5.97
C LEU A 288 -17.30 -1.61 -4.93
N LEU A 289 -18.47 -1.01 -4.83
CA LEU A 289 -19.54 -1.43 -3.92
C LEU A 289 -20.82 -1.72 -4.69
N MET A 290 -21.63 -2.63 -4.18
CA MET A 290 -23.01 -2.78 -4.63
C MET A 290 -23.82 -1.56 -4.20
N LYS A 291 -24.79 -1.14 -5.01
CA LYS A 291 -25.69 -0.02 -4.67
C LYS A 291 -26.37 -0.29 -3.32
N GLY A 292 -26.25 0.66 -2.39
CA GLY A 292 -26.78 0.56 -1.03
C GLY A 292 -25.86 -0.15 -0.01
N ALA A 293 -24.73 -0.70 -0.45
CA ALA A 293 -23.71 -1.25 0.44
C ALA A 293 -22.66 -0.18 0.84
N GLY A 294 -22.01 -0.36 1.97
CA GLY A 294 -20.83 0.43 2.34
C GLY A 294 -21.13 1.77 3.00
N GLN A 295 -22.17 1.88 3.82
CA GLN A 295 -22.36 3.07 4.66
C GLN A 295 -21.08 3.36 5.46
N GLY A 296 -20.50 4.56 5.25
CA GLY A 296 -19.27 5.00 5.90
C GLY A 296 -18.01 4.95 5.02
N LEU A 297 -17.99 4.18 3.93
CA LEU A 297 -16.89 4.19 2.96
C LEU A 297 -17.07 5.35 1.96
N LYS A 298 -16.01 6.12 1.74
CA LYS A 298 -16.06 7.36 0.95
C LYS A 298 -15.18 7.36 -0.29
N ALA A 299 -14.14 6.55 -0.28
CA ALA A 299 -13.17 6.47 -1.36
C ALA A 299 -12.58 5.07 -1.47
N GLY A 300 -12.10 4.71 -2.65
CA GLY A 300 -11.38 3.49 -2.92
C GLY A 300 -10.08 3.78 -3.64
N PHE A 301 -9.05 3.04 -3.29
CA PHE A 301 -7.80 3.01 -4.01
C PHE A 301 -7.58 1.61 -4.56
N VAL A 302 -7.31 1.51 -5.84
CA VAL A 302 -7.11 0.24 -6.57
C VAL A 302 -5.73 0.24 -7.17
N MET A 303 -4.91 -0.75 -6.79
CA MET A 303 -3.56 -0.87 -7.31
C MET A 303 -3.33 -2.24 -7.97
N PRO A 304 -2.58 -2.28 -9.08
CA PRO A 304 -2.13 -3.53 -9.68
C PRO A 304 -0.92 -4.07 -8.93
N VAL A 305 -0.80 -5.37 -8.87
CA VAL A 305 0.43 -6.09 -8.54
C VAL A 305 0.93 -6.73 -9.83
N ILE A 306 2.07 -6.27 -10.30
CA ILE A 306 2.66 -6.65 -11.59
C ILE A 306 3.98 -7.37 -11.33
N GLU A 307 4.19 -8.48 -12.02
CA GLU A 307 5.43 -9.23 -12.03
C GLU A 307 5.78 -9.59 -13.47
N GLU A 308 7.00 -9.28 -13.90
CA GLU A 308 7.49 -9.55 -15.27
C GLU A 308 6.54 -9.04 -16.38
N GLY A 309 5.86 -7.93 -16.14
CA GLY A 309 4.88 -7.35 -17.06
C GLY A 309 3.48 -7.97 -17.01
N PHE A 310 3.27 -9.01 -16.21
CA PHE A 310 1.97 -9.66 -16.04
C PHE A 310 1.30 -9.24 -14.73
N LEU A 311 0.01 -8.97 -14.79
CA LEU A 311 -0.76 -8.69 -13.59
C LEU A 311 -1.01 -9.98 -12.80
N ARG A 312 -0.57 -10.01 -11.54
CA ARG A 312 -0.75 -11.11 -10.59
C ARG A 312 -1.98 -10.93 -9.70
N ALA A 313 -2.28 -9.70 -9.36
CA ALA A 313 -3.41 -9.38 -8.50
C ALA A 313 -3.85 -7.92 -8.68
N VAL A 314 -5.06 -7.63 -8.24
CA VAL A 314 -5.53 -6.26 -7.98
C VAL A 314 -5.85 -6.16 -6.51
N VAL A 315 -5.31 -5.14 -5.84
CA VAL A 315 -5.56 -4.85 -4.43
C VAL A 315 -6.41 -3.60 -4.30
N VAL A 316 -7.42 -3.68 -3.46
CA VAL A 316 -8.34 -2.57 -3.18
C VAL A 316 -8.23 -2.17 -1.71
N PHE A 317 -8.10 -0.88 -1.45
CA PHE A 317 -8.22 -0.27 -0.14
C PHE A 317 -9.42 0.67 -0.16
N MET A 318 -10.29 0.58 0.83
CA MET A 318 -11.47 1.45 0.96
C MET A 318 -11.41 2.24 2.27
N PHE A 319 -11.79 3.53 2.19
CA PHE A 319 -11.66 4.54 3.23
C PHE A 319 -12.99 5.20 3.58
#